data_e703e391cb1c7a668eedf601be76be1f
#
_entry.id   e703e391cb1c7a668eedf601be76be1f
#
_cell.length_a   1.000
_cell.length_b   1.000
_cell.length_c   1.000
_cell.angle_alpha   90.00
_cell.angle_beta   90.00
_cell.angle_gamma   90.00
#
_symmetry.space_group_name_H-M   'P 1'
#
loop_
_entity.id
_entity.type
_entity.pdbx_description
1 polymer ?
#
loop_
_entity_poly.entity_id
_entity_poly.type
_entity_poly.pdbx_seq_one_letter_code
_entity_poly.pdbx_strand_id
1 'polypeptide(L)'
;MSIPKKRPSQAGPGTSQYFDPAPAVRSKPRSVFLHLGELDLKLQADRGVFGSRGVDLGTLVLLREAPAPPVAGDILDLGSGYGAIAIALARQAPEARIWAVDVNERALELTRANALSAGTANVTAGLPDEVPGGLQFAAIYSNPPVRVGKAPLHELLLRWLPRLEPGGSAYLVVLRNLGSDSLAAWLATQGYDVRRLKSKKGYRILEVRAP
;
A
#
# COMPACT_ATOMS: atom_id res chain seq x y z
N MET A 1 46.99 15.63 12.13
CA MET A 1 46.04 15.67 10.99
C MET A 1 44.75 15.00 11.43
N SER A 2 43.71 15.81 11.77
CA SER A 2 42.43 15.29 12.24
C SER A 2 41.47 15.22 11.08
N ILE A 3 40.86 14.04 10.88
CA ILE A 3 39.87 13.78 9.85
C ILE A 3 38.50 14.33 10.34
N PRO A 4 37.80 15.17 9.59
CA PRO A 4 36.49 15.69 10.01
C PRO A 4 35.42 14.59 9.91
N LYS A 5 34.73 14.31 11.02
CA LYS A 5 33.53 13.46 11.06
C LYS A 5 32.39 14.15 10.28
N LYS A 6 31.96 13.51 9.19
CA LYS A 6 30.77 13.88 8.43
C LYS A 6 29.53 13.75 9.33
N ARG A 7 28.81 14.82 9.57
CA ARG A 7 27.49 14.80 10.23
C ARG A 7 26.47 14.15 9.29
N PRO A 8 25.58 13.27 9.78
CA PRO A 8 24.48 12.76 8.96
C PRO A 8 23.52 13.91 8.61
N SER A 9 23.09 13.96 7.35
CA SER A 9 22.14 14.96 6.85
C SER A 9 20.80 14.77 7.55
N GLN A 10 20.27 15.83 8.16
CA GLN A 10 18.93 15.84 8.73
C GLN A 10 17.91 15.79 7.57
N ALA A 11 17.24 14.66 7.41
CA ALA A 11 16.05 14.56 6.59
C ALA A 11 14.92 15.38 7.22
N GLY A 12 14.21 16.16 6.41
CA GLY A 12 13.11 17.01 6.88
C GLY A 12 11.94 16.20 7.47
N PRO A 13 11.06 16.79 8.30
CA PRO A 13 10.09 16.07 9.15
C PRO A 13 8.93 15.37 8.44
N GLY A 14 8.98 15.13 7.13
CA GLY A 14 7.90 14.52 6.35
C GLY A 14 8.25 13.21 5.64
N THR A 15 9.51 12.85 5.49
CA THR A 15 9.96 11.73 4.67
C THR A 15 10.26 10.45 5.45
N SER A 16 10.50 10.54 6.76
CA SER A 16 10.96 9.40 7.58
C SER A 16 9.87 8.38 7.94
N GLN A 17 8.59 8.76 7.91
CA GLN A 17 7.52 7.88 8.42
C GLN A 17 7.19 6.67 7.53
N TYR A 18 7.54 6.71 6.23
CA TYR A 18 7.20 5.64 5.27
C TYR A 18 8.29 4.58 5.08
N PHE A 19 9.52 4.90 5.44
CA PHE A 19 10.66 3.97 5.29
C PHE A 19 11.38 3.71 6.61
N ASP A 20 10.80 4.14 7.74
CA ASP A 20 11.36 3.87 9.05
C ASP A 20 10.77 2.56 9.59
N PRO A 21 11.57 1.48 9.72
CA PRO A 21 11.12 0.21 10.26
C PRO A 21 10.56 0.34 11.69
N ALA A 22 11.06 1.31 12.46
CA ALA A 22 10.64 1.55 13.84
C ALA A 22 10.37 3.05 14.05
N PRO A 23 9.09 3.51 13.94
CA PRO A 23 8.80 4.93 14.12
C PRO A 23 9.16 5.39 15.54
N ALA A 24 10.00 6.42 15.64
CA ALA A 24 10.47 7.01 16.90
C ALA A 24 9.35 7.68 17.73
N VAL A 25 8.11 7.69 17.25
CA VAL A 25 6.95 8.31 17.92
C VAL A 25 6.31 7.36 18.92
N ARG A 26 6.01 7.88 20.11
CA ARG A 26 5.28 7.14 21.15
C ARG A 26 3.93 6.66 20.63
N SER A 27 3.61 5.38 20.86
CA SER A 27 2.33 4.77 20.51
C SER A 27 1.15 5.53 21.16
N LYS A 28 0.09 5.68 20.39
CA LYS A 28 -1.22 6.17 20.82
C LYS A 28 -2.29 5.50 19.97
N PRO A 29 -2.70 4.27 20.30
CA PRO A 29 -3.68 3.51 19.52
C PRO A 29 -5.02 4.23 19.42
N ARG A 30 -5.71 4.03 18.29
CA ARG A 30 -7.03 4.59 18.00
C ARG A 30 -7.86 3.62 17.19
N SER A 31 -9.14 3.58 17.43
CA SER A 31 -10.08 2.90 16.54
C SER A 31 -10.38 3.77 15.31
N VAL A 32 -10.37 3.13 14.16
CA VAL A 32 -10.74 3.70 12.86
C VAL A 32 -11.85 2.84 12.27
N PHE A 33 -12.85 3.46 11.68
CA PHE A 33 -14.00 2.77 11.08
C PHE A 33 -13.95 2.89 9.57
N LEU A 34 -14.02 1.75 8.87
CA LEU A 34 -14.10 1.67 7.42
C LEU A 34 -15.49 1.16 7.03
N HIS A 35 -16.23 1.97 6.26
CA HIS A 35 -17.56 1.66 5.74
C HIS A 35 -17.52 1.53 4.22
N LEU A 36 -17.77 0.33 3.69
CA LEU A 36 -17.77 -0.01 2.27
C LEU A 36 -19.02 -0.80 1.91
N GLY A 37 -20.08 -0.12 1.50
CA GLY A 37 -21.37 -0.79 1.27
C GLY A 37 -21.84 -1.46 2.54
N GLU A 38 -22.03 -2.78 2.49
CA GLU A 38 -22.43 -3.61 3.65
C GLU A 38 -21.25 -4.04 4.54
N LEU A 39 -20.02 -3.72 4.15
CA LEU A 39 -18.83 -4.06 4.92
C LEU A 39 -18.50 -2.96 5.92
N ASP A 40 -18.65 -3.25 7.20
CA ASP A 40 -18.27 -2.42 8.32
C ASP A 40 -17.09 -3.04 9.08
N LEU A 41 -15.96 -2.33 9.12
CA LEU A 41 -14.77 -2.77 9.82
C LEU A 41 -14.37 -1.74 10.88
N LYS A 42 -14.12 -2.24 12.10
CA LYS A 42 -13.46 -1.50 13.16
C LYS A 42 -12.00 -1.94 13.21
N LEU A 43 -11.10 -1.05 12.86
CA LEU A 43 -9.66 -1.31 12.79
C LEU A 43 -8.92 -0.50 13.85
N GLN A 44 -7.79 -1.01 14.32
CA GLN A 44 -6.87 -0.26 15.17
C GLN A 44 -5.81 0.39 14.29
N ALA A 45 -5.52 1.66 14.56
CA ALA A 45 -4.43 2.41 13.96
C ALA A 45 -3.60 3.07 15.05
N ASP A 46 -2.36 3.45 14.75
CA ASP A 46 -1.47 4.07 15.73
C ASP A 46 -0.64 5.21 15.11
N ARG A 47 -0.10 6.07 15.96
CA ARG A 47 0.88 7.08 15.55
C ARG A 47 2.10 6.42 14.91
N GLY A 48 2.66 7.07 13.89
CA GLY A 48 3.77 6.52 13.11
C GLY A 48 3.35 5.55 12.02
N VAL A 49 2.03 5.28 11.89
CA VAL A 49 1.47 4.51 10.78
C VAL A 49 0.56 5.40 9.94
N PHE A 50 0.57 5.21 8.63
CA PHE A 50 -0.25 6.00 7.71
C PHE A 50 -1.75 5.82 7.99
N GLY A 51 -2.52 6.90 7.85
CA GLY A 51 -3.96 6.86 8.07
C GLY A 51 -4.39 6.78 9.55
N SER A 52 -3.51 7.06 10.50
CA SER A 52 -3.78 6.92 11.95
C SER A 52 -4.89 7.82 12.51
N ARG A 53 -5.39 8.78 11.74
CA ARG A 53 -6.48 9.69 12.16
C ARG A 53 -7.85 9.32 11.56
N GLY A 54 -7.90 8.32 10.71
CA GLY A 54 -9.07 7.86 9.97
C GLY A 54 -8.62 7.14 8.70
N VAL A 55 -9.53 6.42 8.03
CA VAL A 55 -9.20 5.81 6.74
C VAL A 55 -8.89 6.93 5.75
N ASP A 56 -7.72 6.84 5.14
CA ASP A 56 -7.29 7.82 4.13
C ASP A 56 -8.26 7.87 2.96
N LEU A 57 -8.50 9.08 2.45
CA LEU A 57 -9.46 9.27 1.35
C LEU A 57 -9.04 8.54 0.07
N GLY A 58 -7.73 8.46 -0.22
CA GLY A 58 -7.20 7.67 -1.34
C GLY A 58 -7.54 6.19 -1.18
N THR A 59 -7.33 5.64 0.01
CA THR A 59 -7.71 4.25 0.34
C THR A 59 -9.21 4.01 0.13
N LEU A 60 -10.08 4.93 0.58
CA LEU A 60 -11.52 4.83 0.34
C LEU A 60 -11.88 4.90 -1.14
N VAL A 61 -11.21 5.76 -1.90
CA VAL A 61 -11.41 5.87 -3.36
C VAL A 61 -10.95 4.59 -4.05
N LEU A 62 -9.80 4.03 -3.67
CA LEU A 62 -9.30 2.76 -4.21
C LEU A 62 -10.31 1.63 -3.99
N LEU A 63 -10.73 1.43 -2.74
CA LEU A 63 -11.63 0.33 -2.37
C LEU A 63 -13.05 0.43 -2.97
N ARG A 64 -13.49 1.64 -3.34
CA ARG A 64 -14.82 1.86 -3.93
C ARG A 64 -14.84 1.85 -5.45
N GLU A 65 -13.74 2.24 -6.08
CA GLU A 65 -13.72 2.55 -7.51
C GLU A 65 -12.80 1.63 -8.32
N ALA A 66 -11.85 0.93 -7.68
CA ALA A 66 -11.06 -0.10 -8.35
C ALA A 66 -11.95 -1.33 -8.64
N PRO A 67 -11.59 -2.14 -9.63
CA PRO A 67 -12.23 -3.44 -9.83
C PRO A 67 -12.18 -4.30 -8.58
N ALA A 68 -13.19 -5.16 -8.41
CA ALA A 68 -13.20 -6.15 -7.34
C ALA A 68 -11.96 -7.05 -7.42
N PRO A 69 -11.47 -7.55 -6.27
CA PRO A 69 -10.32 -8.47 -6.28
C PRO A 69 -10.65 -9.78 -7.02
N PRO A 70 -9.64 -10.44 -7.59
CA PRO A 70 -9.77 -11.82 -8.06
C PRO A 70 -10.31 -12.72 -6.94
N VAL A 71 -11.19 -13.66 -7.29
CA VAL A 71 -11.83 -14.54 -6.29
C VAL A 71 -10.86 -15.50 -5.61
N ALA A 72 -9.73 -15.80 -6.26
CA ALA A 72 -8.67 -16.69 -5.76
C ALA A 72 -7.30 -16.22 -6.25
N GLY A 73 -6.23 -16.87 -5.79
CA GLY A 73 -4.85 -16.54 -6.12
C GLY A 73 -4.21 -15.65 -5.05
N ASP A 74 -3.01 -15.16 -5.34
CA ASP A 74 -2.27 -14.29 -4.46
C ASP A 74 -2.52 -12.81 -4.82
N ILE A 75 -2.91 -12.01 -3.85
CA ILE A 75 -3.18 -10.58 -4.02
C ILE A 75 -2.29 -9.80 -3.07
N LEU A 76 -1.68 -8.72 -3.56
CA LEU A 76 -0.79 -7.88 -2.77
C LEU A 76 -1.46 -6.55 -2.39
N ASP A 77 -1.46 -6.23 -1.09
CA ASP A 77 -1.63 -4.85 -0.57
C ASP A 77 -0.23 -4.27 -0.32
N LEU A 78 0.22 -3.40 -1.21
CA LEU A 78 1.56 -2.81 -1.18
C LEU A 78 1.58 -1.48 -0.43
N GLY A 79 2.29 -1.43 0.69
CA GLY A 79 2.26 -0.33 1.64
C GLY A 79 1.02 -0.41 2.52
N SER A 80 0.81 -1.55 3.17
CA SER A 80 -0.47 -1.92 3.81
C SER A 80 -0.87 -1.04 5.00
N GLY A 81 0.09 -0.33 5.63
CA GLY A 81 -0.18 0.43 6.83
C GLY A 81 -0.77 -0.46 7.92
N TYR A 82 -1.91 -0.09 8.48
CA TYR A 82 -2.63 -0.90 9.48
C TYR A 82 -3.60 -1.94 8.85
N GLY A 83 -3.49 -2.22 7.56
CA GLY A 83 -4.19 -3.30 6.87
C GLY A 83 -5.58 -2.97 6.33
N ALA A 84 -5.95 -1.70 6.18
CA ALA A 84 -7.30 -1.32 5.74
C ALA A 84 -7.66 -1.91 4.35
N ILE A 85 -6.72 -1.88 3.39
CA ILE A 85 -6.93 -2.45 2.06
C ILE A 85 -6.92 -3.98 2.16
N ALA A 86 -5.89 -4.58 2.77
CA ALA A 86 -5.74 -6.02 2.88
C ALA A 86 -6.98 -6.70 3.47
N ILE A 87 -7.50 -6.17 4.58
CA ILE A 87 -8.66 -6.74 5.28
C ILE A 87 -9.94 -6.58 4.45
N ALA A 88 -10.12 -5.44 3.77
CA ALA A 88 -11.25 -5.24 2.88
C ALA A 88 -11.22 -6.21 1.69
N LEU A 89 -10.05 -6.42 1.08
CA LEU A 89 -9.86 -7.38 0.01
C LEU A 89 -10.11 -8.83 0.48
N ALA A 90 -9.59 -9.18 1.67
CA ALA A 90 -9.78 -10.51 2.25
C ALA A 90 -11.25 -10.85 2.52
N ARG A 91 -12.04 -9.86 2.91
CA ARG A 91 -13.49 -10.01 3.10
C ARG A 91 -14.24 -10.15 1.78
N GLN A 92 -13.75 -9.52 0.70
CA GLN A 92 -14.36 -9.60 -0.63
C GLN A 92 -13.95 -10.87 -1.39
N ALA A 93 -12.76 -11.41 -1.11
CA ALA A 93 -12.21 -12.60 -1.77
C ALA A 93 -11.69 -13.61 -0.73
N PRO A 94 -12.59 -14.33 -0.04
CA PRO A 94 -12.22 -15.24 1.04
C PRO A 94 -11.35 -16.43 0.59
N GLU A 95 -11.40 -16.81 -0.69
CA GLU A 95 -10.58 -17.88 -1.26
C GLU A 95 -9.19 -17.40 -1.75
N ALA A 96 -8.97 -16.09 -1.84
CA ALA A 96 -7.68 -15.54 -2.20
C ALA A 96 -6.75 -15.46 -0.98
N ARG A 97 -5.43 -15.49 -1.22
CA ARG A 97 -4.42 -15.16 -0.20
C ARG A 97 -4.03 -13.71 -0.33
N ILE A 98 -4.17 -12.96 0.74
CA ILE A 98 -3.85 -11.53 0.76
C ILE A 98 -2.51 -11.32 1.45
N TRP A 99 -1.55 -10.80 0.71
CA TRP A 99 -0.25 -10.40 1.22
C TRP A 99 -0.28 -8.91 1.56
N ALA A 100 -0.16 -8.59 2.83
CA ALA A 100 -0.08 -7.21 3.31
C ALA A 100 1.38 -6.87 3.58
N VAL A 101 1.99 -6.04 2.75
CA VAL A 101 3.42 -5.75 2.82
C VAL A 101 3.65 -4.30 3.21
N ASP A 102 4.45 -4.10 4.25
CA ASP A 102 4.91 -2.78 4.69
C ASP A 102 6.36 -2.88 5.21
N VAL A 103 7.10 -1.78 5.20
CA VAL A 103 8.44 -1.70 5.79
C VAL A 103 8.40 -1.39 7.28
N ASN A 104 7.28 -0.90 7.79
CA ASN A 104 7.06 -0.47 9.16
C ASN A 104 6.52 -1.63 10.01
N GLU A 105 7.32 -2.15 10.93
CA GLU A 105 6.94 -3.27 11.80
C GLU A 105 5.68 -2.99 12.63
N ARG A 106 5.49 -1.76 13.13
CA ARG A 106 4.27 -1.37 13.84
C ARG A 106 3.03 -1.44 12.94
N ALA A 107 3.16 -1.11 11.66
CA ALA A 107 2.08 -1.27 10.69
C ALA A 107 1.70 -2.75 10.52
N LEU A 108 2.69 -3.63 10.42
CA LEU A 108 2.48 -5.07 10.29
C LEU A 108 1.85 -5.69 11.54
N GLU A 109 2.27 -5.27 12.74
CA GLU A 109 1.65 -5.69 14.01
C GLU A 109 0.17 -5.30 14.05
N LEU A 110 -0.15 -4.06 13.67
CA LEU A 110 -1.54 -3.60 13.57
C LEU A 110 -2.33 -4.39 12.52
N THR A 111 -1.74 -4.65 11.36
CA THR A 111 -2.38 -5.45 10.30
C THR A 111 -2.72 -6.86 10.80
N ARG A 112 -1.80 -7.54 11.49
CA ARG A 112 -2.05 -8.87 12.08
C ARG A 112 -3.17 -8.83 13.11
N ALA A 113 -3.15 -7.87 14.03
CA ALA A 113 -4.18 -7.70 15.06
C ALA A 113 -5.55 -7.39 14.45
N ASN A 114 -5.60 -6.52 13.44
CA ASN A 114 -6.81 -6.15 12.73
C ASN A 114 -7.37 -7.32 11.90
N ALA A 115 -6.52 -8.08 11.23
CA ALA A 115 -6.91 -9.27 10.48
C ALA A 115 -7.54 -10.33 11.39
N LEU A 116 -6.92 -10.59 12.55
CA LEU A 116 -7.45 -11.48 13.56
C LEU A 116 -8.82 -11.00 14.07
N SER A 117 -8.94 -9.72 14.41
CA SER A 117 -10.19 -9.12 14.90
C SER A 117 -11.30 -9.14 13.86
N ALA A 118 -10.95 -9.01 12.57
CA ALA A 118 -11.90 -9.04 11.46
C ALA A 118 -12.24 -10.46 10.98
N GLY A 119 -11.60 -11.51 11.53
CA GLY A 119 -11.80 -12.89 11.12
C GLY A 119 -11.29 -13.19 9.70
N THR A 120 -10.23 -12.49 9.24
CA THR A 120 -9.64 -12.68 7.91
C THR A 120 -8.36 -13.52 8.01
N ALA A 121 -8.52 -14.84 8.16
CA ALA A 121 -7.41 -15.78 8.28
C ALA A 121 -6.55 -15.90 7.00
N ASN A 122 -7.05 -15.41 5.87
CA ASN A 122 -6.38 -15.39 4.57
C ASN A 122 -5.46 -14.18 4.36
N VAL A 123 -5.21 -13.35 5.39
CA VAL A 123 -4.25 -12.24 5.35
C VAL A 123 -2.92 -12.67 5.95
N THR A 124 -1.84 -12.49 5.20
CA THR A 124 -0.45 -12.65 5.65
C THR A 124 0.25 -11.29 5.63
N ALA A 125 0.64 -10.79 6.80
CA ALA A 125 1.36 -9.51 6.92
C ALA A 125 2.86 -9.75 7.16
N GLY A 126 3.70 -9.13 6.34
CA GLY A 126 5.15 -9.32 6.41
C GLY A 126 5.97 -8.20 5.78
N LEU A 127 7.26 -8.19 6.13
CA LEU A 127 8.25 -7.32 5.51
C LEU A 127 8.46 -7.68 4.03
N PRO A 128 8.94 -6.75 3.19
CA PRO A 128 9.19 -7.01 1.77
C PRO A 128 10.06 -8.24 1.47
N ASP A 129 11.00 -8.56 2.36
CA ASP A 129 11.94 -9.67 2.18
C ASP A 129 11.39 -11.01 2.72
N GLU A 130 10.29 -10.98 3.46
CA GLU A 130 9.58 -12.18 3.93
C GLU A 130 8.63 -12.77 2.87
N VAL A 131 8.35 -12.03 1.81
CA VAL A 131 7.51 -12.52 0.70
C VAL A 131 8.35 -13.41 -0.23
N PRO A 132 7.96 -14.68 -0.47
CA PRO A 132 8.74 -15.60 -1.30
C PRO A 132 9.11 -15.00 -2.66
N GLY A 133 10.39 -15.08 -3.04
CA GLY A 133 10.94 -14.37 -4.22
C GLY A 133 10.30 -14.76 -5.56
N GLY A 134 9.83 -16.00 -5.70
CA GLY A 134 9.14 -16.49 -6.91
C GLY A 134 7.62 -16.30 -6.91
N LEU A 135 7.04 -15.73 -5.85
CA LEU A 135 5.60 -15.53 -5.78
C LEU A 135 5.14 -14.45 -6.76
N GLN A 136 4.14 -14.76 -7.56
CA GLN A 136 3.47 -13.83 -8.46
C GLN A 136 2.07 -13.49 -7.93
N PHE A 137 1.53 -12.35 -8.33
CA PHE A 137 0.26 -11.82 -7.84
C PHE A 137 -0.75 -11.67 -8.97
N ALA A 138 -1.95 -12.20 -8.77
CA ALA A 138 -3.09 -11.99 -9.67
C ALA A 138 -3.52 -10.51 -9.68
N ALA A 139 -3.36 -9.81 -8.55
CA ALA A 139 -3.56 -8.37 -8.48
C ALA A 139 -2.68 -7.71 -7.41
N ILE A 140 -2.35 -6.43 -7.62
CA ILE A 140 -1.68 -5.57 -6.65
C ILE A 140 -2.56 -4.34 -6.39
N TYR A 141 -2.86 -4.05 -5.12
CA TYR A 141 -3.54 -2.83 -4.71
C TYR A 141 -2.57 -1.96 -3.91
N SER A 142 -2.58 -0.65 -4.14
CA SER A 142 -1.71 0.23 -3.37
C SER A 142 -2.24 1.66 -3.29
N ASN A 143 -2.12 2.24 -2.12
CA ASN A 143 -2.10 3.69 -1.91
C ASN A 143 -0.64 4.09 -1.63
N PRO A 144 0.18 4.23 -2.68
CA PRO A 144 1.63 4.29 -2.53
C PRO A 144 2.09 5.60 -1.88
N PRO A 145 3.27 5.60 -1.22
CA PRO A 145 3.80 6.76 -0.51
C PRO A 145 4.36 7.84 -1.47
N VAL A 146 3.52 8.47 -2.28
CA VAL A 146 3.95 9.47 -3.30
C VAL A 146 4.72 10.67 -2.73
N ARG A 147 4.60 10.95 -1.43
CA ARG A 147 5.27 12.09 -0.76
C ARG A 147 6.74 11.84 -0.45
N VAL A 148 7.23 10.62 -0.55
CA VAL A 148 8.64 10.28 -0.31
C VAL A 148 9.56 10.71 -1.44
N GLY A 149 9.00 11.14 -2.56
CA GLY A 149 9.72 11.52 -3.77
C GLY A 149 9.61 10.49 -4.87
N LYS A 150 10.04 10.88 -6.08
CA LYS A 150 9.88 10.03 -7.28
C LYS A 150 10.78 8.79 -7.23
N ALA A 151 12.05 8.94 -6.88
CA ALA A 151 13.00 7.84 -6.95
C ALA A 151 12.60 6.67 -6.03
N PRO A 152 12.32 6.86 -4.72
CA PRO A 152 11.87 5.76 -3.85
C PRO A 152 10.54 5.13 -4.31
N LEU A 153 9.61 5.93 -4.83
CA LEU A 153 8.36 5.41 -5.38
C LEU A 153 8.60 4.55 -6.62
N HIS A 154 9.49 4.98 -7.52
CA HIS A 154 9.85 4.23 -8.72
C HIS A 154 10.55 2.91 -8.36
N GLU A 155 11.49 2.92 -7.41
CA GLU A 155 12.16 1.72 -6.90
C GLU A 155 11.14 0.72 -6.31
N LEU A 156 10.20 1.21 -5.50
CA LEU A 156 9.13 0.39 -4.95
C LEU A 156 8.33 -0.30 -6.06
N LEU A 157 7.88 0.45 -7.06
CA LEU A 157 7.07 -0.09 -8.16
C LEU A 157 7.87 -1.05 -9.05
N LEU A 158 9.14 -0.75 -9.36
CA LEU A 158 10.02 -1.65 -10.13
C LEU A 158 10.32 -2.96 -9.41
N ARG A 159 10.28 -2.98 -8.08
CA ARG A 159 10.43 -4.21 -7.31
C ARG A 159 9.19 -5.11 -7.39
N TRP A 160 7.97 -4.53 -7.41
CA TRP A 160 6.74 -5.29 -7.21
C TRP A 160 5.93 -5.52 -8.47
N LEU A 161 5.89 -4.57 -9.42
CA LEU A 161 5.11 -4.72 -10.65
C LEU A 161 5.56 -5.90 -11.53
N PRO A 162 6.87 -6.24 -11.64
CA PRO A 162 7.30 -7.43 -12.38
C PRO A 162 6.81 -8.76 -11.79
N ARG A 163 6.23 -8.72 -10.59
CA ARG A 163 5.66 -9.90 -9.92
C ARG A 163 4.16 -10.08 -10.17
N LEU A 164 3.57 -9.30 -11.07
CA LEU A 164 2.22 -9.58 -11.58
C LEU A 164 2.25 -10.87 -12.40
N GLU A 165 1.21 -11.69 -12.21
CA GLU A 165 0.94 -12.83 -13.08
C GLU A 165 0.65 -12.34 -14.51
N PRO A 166 0.83 -13.20 -15.55
CA PRO A 166 0.32 -12.90 -16.88
C PRO A 166 -1.18 -12.58 -16.85
N GLY A 167 -1.56 -11.40 -17.33
CA GLY A 167 -2.94 -10.90 -17.27
C GLY A 167 -3.34 -10.25 -15.94
N GLY A 168 -2.49 -10.27 -14.93
CA GLY A 168 -2.70 -9.57 -13.67
C GLY A 168 -2.63 -8.05 -13.82
N SER A 169 -3.21 -7.34 -12.86
CA SER A 169 -3.26 -5.86 -12.86
C SER A 169 -2.85 -5.27 -11.52
N ALA A 170 -2.16 -4.14 -11.55
CA ALA A 170 -1.97 -3.33 -10.35
C ALA A 170 -2.91 -2.11 -10.39
N TYR A 171 -3.53 -1.81 -9.24
CA TYR A 171 -4.40 -0.68 -9.03
C TYR A 171 -3.77 0.29 -8.05
N LEU A 172 -3.30 1.43 -8.56
CA LEU A 172 -2.61 2.45 -7.77
C LEU A 172 -3.51 3.66 -7.60
N VAL A 173 -3.80 4.08 -6.37
CA VAL A 173 -4.50 5.33 -6.12
C VAL A 173 -3.50 6.46 -5.87
N VAL A 174 -3.56 7.51 -6.67
CA VAL A 174 -2.62 8.63 -6.62
C VAL A 174 -3.37 9.95 -6.66
N LEU A 175 -3.04 10.86 -5.73
CA LEU A 175 -3.58 12.21 -5.75
C LEU A 175 -3.07 12.95 -7.00
N ARG A 176 -3.97 13.57 -7.77
CA ARG A 176 -3.65 14.26 -9.03
C ARG A 176 -2.49 15.25 -8.88
N ASN A 177 -2.58 16.10 -7.85
CA ASN A 177 -1.58 17.14 -7.59
C ASN A 177 -0.23 16.59 -7.09
N LEU A 178 -0.16 15.31 -6.71
CA LEU A 178 1.08 14.64 -6.29
C LEU A 178 1.70 13.80 -7.41
N GLY A 179 1.31 14.02 -8.65
CA GLY A 179 2.01 13.49 -9.82
C GLY A 179 1.42 12.24 -10.45
N SER A 180 0.10 12.02 -10.35
CA SER A 180 -0.53 10.86 -11.02
C SER A 180 -0.26 10.79 -12.53
N ASP A 181 -0.22 11.93 -13.22
CA ASP A 181 0.05 11.96 -14.67
C ASP A 181 1.52 11.65 -14.97
N SER A 182 2.45 12.22 -14.17
CA SER A 182 3.87 11.94 -14.34
C SER A 182 4.22 10.49 -13.99
N LEU A 183 3.54 9.89 -13.02
CA LEU A 183 3.71 8.48 -12.68
C LEU A 183 3.22 7.59 -13.82
N ALA A 184 2.03 7.87 -14.37
CA ALA A 184 1.48 7.11 -15.48
C ALA A 184 2.40 7.19 -16.73
N ALA A 185 2.89 8.39 -17.06
CA ALA A 185 3.83 8.56 -18.17
C ALA A 185 5.14 7.79 -17.95
N TRP A 186 5.68 7.84 -16.72
CA TRP A 186 6.90 7.12 -16.39
C TRP A 186 6.70 5.60 -16.48
N LEU A 187 5.62 5.05 -15.93
CA LEU A 187 5.31 3.62 -16.03
C LEU A 187 5.20 3.16 -17.49
N ALA A 188 4.59 3.98 -18.36
CA ALA A 188 4.52 3.71 -19.79
C ALA A 188 5.93 3.65 -20.43
N THR A 189 6.89 4.48 -19.99
CA THR A 189 8.29 4.37 -20.44
C THR A 189 9.01 3.11 -19.96
N GLN A 190 8.49 2.47 -18.92
CA GLN A 190 8.98 1.17 -18.42
C GLN A 190 8.32 -0.02 -19.15
N GLY A 191 7.46 0.22 -20.14
CA GLY A 191 6.81 -0.83 -20.93
C GLY A 191 5.44 -1.28 -20.42
N TYR A 192 4.92 -0.70 -19.35
CA TYR A 192 3.60 -1.07 -18.80
C TYR A 192 2.46 -0.42 -19.60
N ASP A 193 1.36 -1.18 -19.82
CA ASP A 193 0.07 -0.58 -20.24
C ASP A 193 -0.57 0.11 -19.04
N VAL A 194 -0.73 1.42 -19.11
CA VAL A 194 -1.27 2.23 -18.00
C VAL A 194 -2.56 2.90 -18.42
N ARG A 195 -3.64 2.59 -17.71
CA ARG A 195 -4.97 3.16 -17.93
C ARG A 195 -5.45 3.92 -16.71
N ARG A 196 -6.08 5.07 -16.94
CA ARG A 196 -6.79 5.78 -15.90
C ARG A 196 -8.23 5.24 -15.83
N LEU A 197 -8.54 4.46 -14.80
CA LEU A 197 -9.88 3.89 -14.62
C LEU A 197 -10.87 4.91 -14.12
N LYS A 198 -10.52 5.66 -13.07
CA LYS A 198 -11.41 6.61 -12.39
C LYS A 198 -10.67 7.84 -11.91
N SER A 199 -11.43 8.94 -11.78
CA SER A 199 -10.98 10.16 -11.11
C SER A 199 -12.07 10.59 -10.14
N LYS A 200 -11.77 10.64 -8.84
CA LYS A 200 -12.73 11.00 -7.79
C LYS A 200 -12.07 11.76 -6.65
N LYS A 201 -12.67 12.86 -6.22
CA LYS A 201 -12.19 13.69 -5.10
C LYS A 201 -10.70 14.09 -5.21
N GLY A 202 -10.23 14.35 -6.43
CA GLY A 202 -8.82 14.70 -6.70
C GLY A 202 -7.87 13.51 -6.81
N TYR A 203 -8.30 12.29 -6.51
CA TYR A 203 -7.54 11.07 -6.72
C TYR A 203 -7.81 10.44 -8.08
N ARG A 204 -6.82 9.70 -8.58
CA ARG A 204 -6.91 8.89 -9.79
C ARG A 204 -6.56 7.45 -9.45
N ILE A 205 -7.30 6.52 -10.02
CA ILE A 205 -6.94 5.11 -10.02
C ILE A 205 -6.27 4.81 -11.35
N LEU A 206 -5.01 4.39 -11.28
CA LEU A 206 -4.24 3.89 -12.39
C LEU A 206 -4.29 2.37 -12.36
N GLU A 207 -4.75 1.77 -13.46
CA GLU A 207 -4.54 0.36 -13.73
C GLU A 207 -3.23 0.21 -14.49
N VAL A 208 -2.38 -0.69 -14.02
CA VAL A 208 -1.06 -0.97 -14.59
C VAL A 208 -1.00 -2.45 -14.90
N ARG A 209 -0.76 -2.82 -16.17
CA ARG A 209 -0.63 -4.20 -16.63
C ARG A 209 0.79 -4.44 -17.12
N ALA A 210 1.29 -5.65 -16.89
CA ALA A 210 2.55 -6.08 -17.48
C ALA A 210 2.46 -6.06 -19.01
N PRO A 211 3.61 -5.80 -19.70
CA PRO A 211 3.70 -5.86 -21.14
C PRO A 211 3.41 -7.25 -21.70
#